data_23e817f96dc7785881de1c2007839b90
#
_entry.id   23e817f96dc7785881de1c2007839b90
#
_cell.length_a   1.000
_cell.length_b   1.000
_cell.length_c   1.000
_cell.angle_alpha   90.00
_cell.angle_beta   90.00
_cell.angle_gamma   90.00
#
_symmetry.space_group_name_H-M   'P 1'
#
loop_
_entity.id
_entity.type
_entity.pdbx_description
1 polymer ?
#
loop_
_entity_poly.entity_id
_entity_poly.type
_entity_poly.pdbx_seq_one_letter_code
_entity_poly.pdbx_strand_id
1 'polypeptide(L)'
;MTRFRALCTAALLVCASGQVMADAKSHAADAEKFLILAHADKLAVPVYAQVQQMFAQRFAQAKAPESKKALLESYQAKANVALEKAVGWDKIKPDLVKLYTTNFSEAELKGLIEF
;
A
#
# COMPACT_ATOMS: atom_id res chain seq x y z
N MET A 1 26.86 -4.93 -44.86
CA MET A 1 26.73 -5.83 -43.70
C MET A 1 26.70 -5.10 -42.39
N THR A 2 27.53 -4.10 -42.16
CA THR A 2 27.52 -3.29 -40.90
C THR A 2 26.23 -2.50 -40.69
N ARG A 3 25.60 -1.99 -41.74
CA ARG A 3 24.32 -1.27 -41.65
C ARG A 3 23.16 -2.18 -41.24
N PHE A 4 23.18 -3.44 -41.65
CA PHE A 4 22.16 -4.42 -41.31
C PHE A 4 22.23 -4.82 -39.83
N ARG A 5 23.42 -4.98 -39.28
CA ARG A 5 23.64 -5.25 -37.87
C ARG A 5 23.19 -4.09 -36.98
N ALA A 6 23.46 -2.86 -37.41
CA ALA A 6 23.04 -1.65 -36.69
C ALA A 6 21.51 -1.53 -36.63
N LEU A 7 20.82 -1.85 -37.72
CA LEU A 7 19.35 -1.86 -37.79
C LEU A 7 18.74 -2.91 -36.87
N CYS A 8 19.29 -4.11 -36.85
CA CYS A 8 18.83 -5.17 -35.96
C CYS A 8 19.04 -4.81 -34.48
N THR A 9 20.17 -4.18 -34.15
CA THR A 9 20.47 -3.73 -32.80
C THR A 9 19.51 -2.65 -32.36
N ALA A 10 19.20 -1.68 -33.23
CA ALA A 10 18.23 -0.63 -32.92
C ALA A 10 16.83 -1.17 -32.74
N ALA A 11 16.39 -2.13 -33.53
CA ALA A 11 15.08 -2.78 -33.39
C ALA A 11 14.98 -3.54 -32.07
N LEU A 12 16.04 -4.24 -31.66
CA LEU A 12 16.09 -4.94 -30.38
C LEU A 12 16.02 -3.98 -29.20
N LEU A 13 16.67 -2.82 -29.29
CA LEU A 13 16.60 -1.79 -28.26
C LEU A 13 15.19 -1.20 -28.10
N VAL A 14 14.50 -0.98 -29.20
CA VAL A 14 13.11 -0.47 -29.17
C VAL A 14 12.17 -1.51 -28.56
N CYS A 15 12.31 -2.78 -28.89
CA CYS A 15 11.53 -3.86 -28.29
C CYS A 15 11.81 -3.99 -26.78
N ALA A 16 13.07 -3.87 -26.39
CA ALA A 16 13.47 -3.93 -24.99
C ALA A 16 12.86 -2.76 -24.17
N SER A 17 12.83 -1.56 -24.73
CA SER A 17 12.21 -0.39 -24.09
C SER A 17 10.71 -0.58 -23.88
N GLY A 18 10.01 -1.12 -24.86
CA GLY A 18 8.58 -1.42 -24.76
C GLY A 18 8.30 -2.49 -23.71
N GLN A 19 9.12 -3.53 -23.64
CA GLN A 19 9.00 -4.59 -22.64
C GLN A 19 9.25 -4.08 -21.22
N VAL A 20 10.23 -3.20 -21.02
CA VAL A 20 10.54 -2.62 -19.71
C VAL A 20 9.36 -1.82 -19.17
N MET A 21 8.66 -1.05 -20.01
CA MET A 21 7.48 -0.29 -19.57
C MET A 21 6.28 -1.20 -19.24
N ALA A 22 6.05 -2.23 -20.06
CA ALA A 22 5.01 -3.21 -19.81
C ALA A 22 5.30 -4.01 -18.53
N ASP A 23 6.57 -4.42 -18.32
CA ASP A 23 7.02 -5.15 -17.15
C ASP A 23 6.89 -4.30 -15.87
N ALA A 24 7.12 -2.99 -15.95
CA ALA A 24 6.96 -2.11 -14.81
C ALA A 24 5.51 -2.05 -14.31
N LYS A 25 4.53 -1.99 -15.20
CA LYS A 25 3.10 -2.02 -14.85
C LYS A 25 2.69 -3.36 -14.28
N SER A 26 3.09 -4.44 -14.91
CA SER A 26 2.85 -5.81 -14.49
C SER A 26 3.50 -6.10 -13.13
N HIS A 27 4.73 -5.65 -12.96
CA HIS A 27 5.49 -5.79 -11.72
C HIS A 27 4.80 -5.07 -10.55
N ALA A 28 4.35 -3.85 -10.75
CA ALA A 28 3.62 -3.09 -9.74
C ALA A 28 2.27 -3.73 -9.41
N ALA A 29 1.56 -4.24 -10.41
CA ALA A 29 0.28 -4.93 -10.21
C ALA A 29 0.45 -6.21 -9.39
N ASP A 30 1.52 -6.98 -9.65
CA ASP A 30 1.83 -8.18 -8.90
C ASP A 30 2.22 -7.86 -7.46
N ALA A 31 2.98 -6.79 -7.22
CA ALA A 31 3.31 -6.32 -5.88
C ALA A 31 2.05 -5.94 -5.10
N GLU A 32 1.14 -5.20 -5.70
CA GLU A 32 -0.14 -4.83 -5.09
C GLU A 32 -0.96 -6.06 -4.75
N LYS A 33 -1.06 -7.01 -5.66
CA LYS A 33 -1.80 -8.26 -5.47
C LYS A 33 -1.23 -9.07 -4.30
N PHE A 34 0.09 -9.18 -4.22
CA PHE A 34 0.76 -9.84 -3.10
C PHE A 34 0.46 -9.14 -1.77
N LEU A 35 0.54 -7.80 -1.74
CA LEU A 35 0.26 -7.02 -0.54
C LEU A 35 -1.16 -7.23 -0.02
N ILE A 36 -2.13 -7.31 -0.91
CA ILE A 36 -3.53 -7.58 -0.54
C ILE A 36 -3.68 -9.01 -0.01
N LEU A 37 -3.04 -9.99 -0.64
CA LEU A 37 -3.05 -11.38 -0.17
C LEU A 37 -2.38 -11.51 1.21
N ALA A 38 -1.35 -10.72 1.49
CA ALA A 38 -0.67 -10.67 2.78
C ALA A 38 -1.41 -9.80 3.80
N HIS A 39 -2.57 -9.26 3.46
CA HIS A 39 -3.37 -8.38 4.32
C HIS A 39 -2.67 -7.09 4.73
N ALA A 40 -1.77 -6.59 3.88
CA ALA A 40 -1.05 -5.33 4.12
C ALA A 40 -2.00 -4.12 4.15
N ASP A 41 -3.11 -4.20 3.45
CA ASP A 41 -4.18 -3.19 3.47
C ASP A 41 -4.83 -3.03 4.85
N LYS A 42 -4.63 -4.01 5.73
CA LYS A 42 -5.19 -4.02 7.10
C LYS A 42 -4.14 -3.79 8.19
N LEU A 43 -2.91 -3.44 7.81
CA LEU A 43 -1.83 -3.22 8.79
C LEU A 43 -2.13 -2.11 9.78
N ALA A 44 -2.86 -1.09 9.38
CA ALA A 44 -3.22 0.03 10.24
C ALA A 44 -4.41 -0.25 11.16
N VAL A 45 -5.16 -1.34 10.95
CA VAL A 45 -6.36 -1.66 11.74
C VAL A 45 -6.07 -1.72 13.25
N PRO A 46 -4.98 -2.38 13.73
CA PRO A 46 -4.64 -2.36 15.16
C PRO A 46 -4.38 -0.96 15.70
N VAL A 47 -3.81 -0.06 14.89
CA VAL A 47 -3.56 1.33 15.29
C VAL A 47 -4.89 2.07 15.51
N TYR A 48 -5.84 1.92 14.60
CA TYR A 48 -7.17 2.50 14.74
C TYR A 48 -7.85 2.01 16.01
N ALA A 49 -7.83 0.70 16.27
CA ALA A 49 -8.41 0.10 17.45
C ALA A 49 -7.77 0.63 18.73
N GLN A 50 -6.45 0.76 18.75
CA GLN A 50 -5.70 1.27 19.91
C GLN A 50 -6.03 2.73 20.20
N VAL A 51 -6.13 3.58 19.20
CA VAL A 51 -6.52 4.98 19.35
C VAL A 51 -7.95 5.09 19.90
N GLN A 52 -8.88 4.32 19.36
CA GLN A 52 -10.26 4.27 19.84
C GLN A 52 -10.33 3.87 21.30
N GLN A 53 -9.56 2.87 21.68
CA GLN A 53 -9.50 2.39 23.06
C GLN A 53 -8.91 3.46 24.00
N MET A 54 -7.90 4.21 23.57
CA MET A 54 -7.34 5.31 24.34
C MET A 54 -8.39 6.40 24.64
N PHE A 55 -9.20 6.79 23.65
CA PHE A 55 -10.27 7.75 23.83
C PHE A 55 -11.31 7.24 24.84
N ALA A 56 -11.71 5.99 24.70
CA ALA A 56 -12.68 5.37 25.60
C ALA A 56 -12.17 5.31 27.05
N GLN A 57 -10.90 4.95 27.25
CA GLN A 57 -10.28 4.90 28.57
C GLN A 57 -10.19 6.28 29.21
N ARG A 58 -9.79 7.29 28.47
CA ARG A 58 -9.70 8.67 28.98
C ARG A 58 -11.09 9.22 29.34
N PHE A 59 -12.08 8.89 28.54
CA PHE A 59 -13.48 9.25 28.84
C PHE A 59 -13.95 8.63 30.16
N ALA A 60 -13.66 7.34 30.36
CA ALA A 60 -14.00 6.64 31.59
C ALA A 60 -13.24 7.21 32.78
N GLN A 61 -11.95 7.50 32.66
CA GLN A 61 -11.13 8.08 33.73
C GLN A 61 -11.58 9.47 34.12
N ALA A 62 -12.07 10.26 33.17
CA ALA A 62 -12.58 11.60 33.42
C ALA A 62 -13.95 11.59 34.15
N LYS A 63 -14.56 10.41 34.29
CA LYS A 63 -15.89 10.25 34.87
C LYS A 63 -16.93 11.16 34.21
N ALA A 64 -16.81 11.33 32.89
CA ALA A 64 -17.69 12.18 32.13
C ALA A 64 -19.12 11.59 32.13
N PRO A 65 -20.17 12.44 32.18
CA PRO A 65 -21.53 11.95 32.15
C PRO A 65 -21.89 11.33 30.78
N GLU A 66 -22.86 10.42 30.77
CA GLU A 66 -23.33 9.76 29.55
C GLU A 66 -23.76 10.75 28.46
N SER A 67 -24.22 11.93 28.85
CA SER A 67 -24.58 13.01 27.92
C SER A 67 -23.40 13.46 27.04
N LYS A 68 -22.15 13.16 27.44
CA LYS A 68 -20.93 13.50 26.70
C LYS A 68 -20.48 12.38 25.75
N LYS A 69 -21.20 11.26 25.73
CA LYS A 69 -20.84 10.12 24.86
C LYS A 69 -20.86 10.48 23.37
N ALA A 70 -21.82 11.30 22.94
CA ALA A 70 -21.88 11.78 21.56
C ALA A 70 -20.64 12.61 21.19
N LEU A 71 -20.11 13.38 22.15
CA LEU A 71 -18.88 14.14 21.97
C LEU A 71 -17.66 13.20 21.81
N LEU A 72 -17.58 12.14 22.62
CA LEU A 72 -16.54 11.12 22.50
C LEU A 72 -16.58 10.47 21.11
N GLU A 73 -17.74 10.07 20.65
CA GLU A 73 -17.92 9.46 19.33
C GLU A 73 -17.48 10.41 18.20
N SER A 74 -17.77 11.70 18.34
CA SER A 74 -17.35 12.73 17.39
C SER A 74 -15.82 12.84 17.33
N TYR A 75 -15.14 12.83 18.47
CA TYR A 75 -13.67 12.86 18.52
C TYR A 75 -13.06 11.58 17.95
N GLN A 76 -13.65 10.43 18.24
CA GLN A 76 -13.22 9.15 17.69
C GLN A 76 -13.32 9.13 16.15
N ALA A 77 -14.42 9.66 15.60
CA ALA A 77 -14.60 9.78 14.17
C ALA A 77 -13.56 10.70 13.53
N LYS A 78 -13.26 11.84 14.16
CA LYS A 78 -12.22 12.77 13.69
C LYS A 78 -10.84 12.15 13.73
N ALA A 79 -10.54 11.36 14.77
CA ALA A 79 -9.29 10.63 14.89
C ALA A 79 -9.14 9.60 13.76
N ASN A 80 -10.19 8.88 13.42
CA ASN A 80 -10.18 7.92 12.31
C ASN A 80 -9.88 8.61 10.98
N VAL A 81 -10.50 9.75 10.71
CA VAL A 81 -10.25 10.52 9.49
C VAL A 81 -8.79 10.98 9.43
N ALA A 82 -8.25 11.47 10.55
CA ALA A 82 -6.85 11.90 10.63
C ALA A 82 -5.89 10.73 10.40
N LEU A 83 -6.16 9.56 10.98
CA LEU A 83 -5.36 8.34 10.79
C LEU A 83 -5.42 7.87 9.34
N GLU A 84 -6.58 7.90 8.72
CA GLU A 84 -6.73 7.52 7.31
C GLU A 84 -5.90 8.42 6.40
N LYS A 85 -5.87 9.72 6.68
CA LYS A 85 -5.04 10.67 5.92
C LYS A 85 -3.55 10.45 6.12
N ALA A 86 -3.14 9.99 7.30
CA ALA A 86 -1.72 9.79 7.62
C ALA A 86 -1.22 8.40 7.22
N VAL A 87 -1.97 7.34 7.54
CA VAL A 87 -1.54 5.94 7.40
C VAL A 87 -2.57 5.05 6.71
N GLY A 88 -3.58 5.63 6.07
CA GLY A 88 -4.57 4.87 5.31
C GLY A 88 -3.93 4.10 4.16
N TRP A 89 -4.59 3.04 3.70
CA TRP A 89 -4.07 2.18 2.63
C TRP A 89 -3.68 2.97 1.38
N ASP A 90 -4.48 3.93 0.97
CA ASP A 90 -4.19 4.76 -0.21
C ASP A 90 -2.91 5.59 -0.05
N LYS A 91 -2.51 5.87 1.18
CA LYS A 91 -1.30 6.63 1.49
C LYS A 91 -0.05 5.75 1.55
N ILE A 92 -0.17 4.56 2.14
CA ILE A 92 0.98 3.65 2.31
C ILE A 92 1.19 2.73 1.11
N LYS A 93 0.15 2.44 0.33
CA LYS A 93 0.22 1.52 -0.82
C LYS A 93 1.33 1.86 -1.82
N PRO A 94 1.45 3.12 -2.30
CA PRO A 94 2.51 3.44 -3.27
C PRO A 94 3.91 3.15 -2.75
N ASP A 95 4.18 3.44 -1.49
CA ASP A 95 5.50 3.21 -0.88
C ASP A 95 5.77 1.72 -0.71
N LEU A 96 4.77 0.94 -0.31
CA LEU A 96 4.89 -0.51 -0.18
C LEU A 96 5.08 -1.19 -1.54
N VAL A 97 4.33 -0.78 -2.56
CA VAL A 97 4.50 -1.29 -3.92
C VAL A 97 5.91 -1.02 -4.40
N LYS A 98 6.42 0.19 -4.20
CA LYS A 98 7.79 0.57 -4.58
C LYS A 98 8.82 -0.28 -3.83
N LEU A 99 8.63 -0.51 -2.55
CA LEU A 99 9.52 -1.34 -1.73
C LEU A 99 9.59 -2.77 -2.28
N TYR A 100 8.45 -3.38 -2.57
CA TYR A 100 8.40 -4.75 -3.08
C TYR A 100 8.91 -4.87 -4.51
N THR A 101 8.63 -3.92 -5.39
CA THR A 101 9.15 -3.94 -6.76
C THR A 101 10.65 -3.68 -6.82
N THR A 102 11.21 -2.97 -5.84
CA THR A 102 12.65 -2.74 -5.72
C THR A 102 13.39 -3.98 -5.21
N ASN A 103 12.79 -4.74 -4.30
CA ASN A 103 13.45 -5.86 -3.64
C ASN A 103 13.12 -7.23 -4.25
N PHE A 104 12.03 -7.35 -4.98
CA PHE A 104 11.60 -8.60 -5.60
C PHE A 104 11.35 -8.42 -7.08
N SER A 105 11.83 -9.38 -7.88
CA SER A 105 11.52 -9.42 -9.32
C SER A 105 10.05 -9.79 -9.54
N GLU A 106 9.56 -9.53 -10.74
CA GLU A 106 8.20 -9.94 -11.11
C GLU A 106 7.99 -11.45 -10.98
N ALA A 107 8.98 -12.26 -11.38
CA ALA A 107 8.93 -13.71 -11.25
C ALA A 107 8.86 -14.15 -9.78
N GLU A 108 9.61 -13.50 -8.90
CA GLU A 108 9.59 -13.77 -7.46
C GLU A 108 8.22 -13.42 -6.85
N LEU A 109 7.64 -12.28 -7.23
CA LEU A 109 6.32 -11.86 -6.76
C LEU A 109 5.23 -12.83 -7.22
N LYS A 110 5.28 -13.27 -8.48
CA LYS A 110 4.35 -14.29 -8.99
C LYS A 110 4.44 -15.59 -8.22
N GLY A 111 5.66 -16.02 -7.90
CA GLY A 111 5.87 -17.20 -7.07
C GLY A 111 5.29 -17.06 -5.67
N LEU A 112 5.41 -15.90 -5.05
CA LEU A 112 4.84 -15.62 -3.74
C LEU A 112 3.30 -15.59 -3.77
N ILE A 113 2.72 -15.08 -4.85
CA ILE A 113 1.27 -15.04 -5.04
C ILE A 113 0.69 -16.45 -5.18
N GLU A 114 1.39 -17.31 -5.89
CA GLU A 114 0.97 -18.71 -6.13
C GLU A 114 1.17 -19.62 -4.92
N PHE A 115 2.04 -19.21 -4.02
CA PHE A 115 2.32 -19.96 -2.79
C PHE A 115 1.12 -19.93 -1.82
#